data_e266c40c970363056f283df7c0a2c07c
#
_entry.id   e266c40c970363056f283df7c0a2c07c
#
_cell.length_a   1.000
_cell.length_b   1.000
_cell.length_c   1.000
_cell.angle_alpha   90.00
_cell.angle_beta   90.00
_cell.angle_gamma   90.00
#
_symmetry.space_group_name_H-M   'P 1'
#
loop_
_entity.id
_entity.type
_entity.pdbx_description
1 polymer ?
#
loop_
_entity_poly.entity_id
_entity_poly.type
_entity_poly.pdbx_seq_one_letter_code
_entity_poly.pdbx_strand_id
1 'polypeptide(L)'
;MKTKLLSWLLTVSLLMTMLPTAAMAAAAPGTSSGTSSGTVIYVSESGDDSAAGDESAPLKTIGAAFTKAADGGTIYLLSDIVLPSETVLSGDKSITLAGNAGEAAPTIKYSWDGVTTNNLYMIKIGAESGTSTQTNITLRNLTVDAEAQDIRCLRVCPGSQLILADGATVRNGRAINQDETTGTNDWGGGIVVDNGAKLTMEDSSSITGW
;
A
#
# COMPACT_ATOMS: atom_id res chain seq x y z
N MET A 1 -34.94 60.22 27.76
CA MET A 1 -34.83 58.71 27.63
C MET A 1 -33.98 58.25 26.48
N LYS A 2 -33.11 59.03 25.88
CA LYS A 2 -32.31 58.62 24.69
C LYS A 2 -30.82 58.36 24.99
N THR A 3 -30.37 58.60 26.20
CA THR A 3 -28.95 58.50 26.57
C THR A 3 -28.55 57.17 27.24
N LYS A 4 -29.52 56.38 27.68
CA LYS A 4 -29.23 55.03 28.34
C LYS A 4 -29.10 53.87 27.38
N LEU A 5 -29.60 53.97 26.15
CA LEU A 5 -29.51 52.94 25.14
C LEU A 5 -28.14 52.91 24.43
N LEU A 6 -27.44 54.04 24.35
CA LEU A 6 -26.15 54.15 23.68
C LEU A 6 -25.01 53.55 24.55
N SER A 7 -25.15 53.64 25.88
CA SER A 7 -24.16 53.10 26.81
C SER A 7 -24.16 51.57 26.86
N TRP A 8 -25.28 50.93 26.57
CA TRP A 8 -25.43 49.47 26.60
C TRP A 8 -24.88 48.80 25.32
N LEU A 9 -24.96 49.51 24.20
CA LEU A 9 -24.43 49.05 22.93
C LEU A 9 -22.89 49.09 22.90
N LEU A 10 -22.26 50.03 23.63
CA LEU A 10 -20.81 50.17 23.69
C LEU A 10 -20.15 49.09 24.61
N THR A 11 -20.86 48.66 25.67
CA THR A 11 -20.33 47.66 26.59
C THR A 11 -20.45 46.23 26.04
N VAL A 12 -21.44 45.94 25.18
CA VAL A 12 -21.57 44.61 24.56
C VAL A 12 -20.56 44.44 23.44
N SER A 13 -20.15 45.51 22.74
CA SER A 13 -19.15 45.46 21.68
C SER A 13 -17.72 45.19 22.18
N LEU A 14 -17.42 45.56 23.44
CA LEU A 14 -16.06 45.39 23.98
C LEU A 14 -15.81 44.06 24.66
N LEU A 15 -16.87 43.24 24.90
CA LEU A 15 -16.74 41.95 25.56
C LEU A 15 -16.52 40.78 24.56
N MET A 16 -16.53 41.04 23.24
CA MET A 16 -16.45 40.04 22.21
C MET A 16 -15.04 39.85 21.60
N THR A 17 -14.02 40.54 22.16
CA THR A 17 -12.65 40.49 21.62
C THR A 17 -11.65 39.70 22.49
N MET A 18 -12.11 39.04 23.53
CA MET A 18 -11.26 38.17 24.39
C MET A 18 -11.72 36.71 24.42
N LEU A 19 -12.10 36.13 23.26
CA LEU A 19 -12.10 34.69 23.17
C LEU A 19 -10.66 34.28 22.85
N PRO A 20 -10.03 33.47 23.71
CA PRO A 20 -8.79 32.79 23.29
C PRO A 20 -9.15 31.90 22.10
N THR A 21 -8.55 32.16 20.95
CA THR A 21 -8.47 31.19 19.90
C THR A 21 -7.72 29.98 20.47
N ALA A 22 -8.47 29.02 21.01
CA ALA A 22 -7.93 27.70 21.20
C ALA A 22 -7.58 27.21 19.78
N ALA A 23 -6.31 27.28 19.44
CA ALA A 23 -5.79 26.52 18.33
C ALA A 23 -6.16 25.07 18.63
N MET A 24 -7.18 24.56 17.95
CA MET A 24 -7.37 23.13 17.84
C MET A 24 -6.15 22.63 17.03
N ALA A 25 -5.10 22.25 17.75
CA ALA A 25 -4.12 21.38 17.22
C ALA A 25 -4.90 20.10 16.83
N ALA A 26 -5.13 19.92 15.54
CA ALA A 26 -5.53 18.63 15.02
C ALA A 26 -4.52 17.63 15.61
N ALA A 27 -5.02 16.69 16.41
CA ALA A 27 -4.21 15.62 16.91
C ALA A 27 -3.67 14.89 15.68
N ALA A 28 -2.40 15.06 15.41
CA ALA A 28 -1.70 14.21 14.48
C ALA A 28 -1.91 12.76 14.92
N PRO A 29 -2.24 11.83 14.02
CA PRO A 29 -2.35 10.43 14.36
C PRO A 29 -1.03 9.99 15.01
N GLY A 30 -1.17 9.28 16.12
CA GLY A 30 -0.13 8.98 17.09
C GLY A 30 1.20 8.61 16.45
N THR A 31 2.22 9.35 16.81
CA THR A 31 3.62 9.02 16.61
C THR A 31 3.95 7.75 17.40
N SER A 32 3.82 6.59 16.75
CA SER A 32 4.55 5.42 17.21
C SER A 32 6.03 5.70 16.95
N SER A 33 6.78 5.87 18.02
CA SER A 33 8.22 6.05 18.05
C SER A 33 8.92 4.84 17.43
N GLY A 34 9.21 4.95 16.15
CA GLY A 34 10.11 4.07 15.41
C GLY A 34 10.81 4.95 14.40
N THR A 35 12.07 5.24 14.68
CA THR A 35 12.97 6.06 13.85
C THR A 35 13.12 5.42 12.47
N SER A 36 12.24 5.76 11.54
CA SER A 36 12.46 5.54 10.13
C SER A 36 12.08 6.83 9.42
N SER A 37 13.08 7.59 9.01
CA SER A 37 12.94 8.81 8.21
C SER A 37 12.57 8.47 6.77
N GLY A 38 11.57 7.59 6.59
CA GLY A 38 11.09 7.18 5.29
C GLY A 38 10.11 8.20 4.72
N THR A 39 10.21 8.42 3.42
CA THR A 39 9.27 9.25 2.65
C THR A 39 7.87 8.62 2.72
N VAL A 40 6.83 9.43 2.91
CA VAL A 40 5.44 9.00 2.74
C VAL A 40 4.99 9.36 1.34
N ILE A 41 4.48 8.38 0.59
CA ILE A 41 3.94 8.53 -0.76
C ILE A 41 2.51 7.98 -0.77
N TYR A 42 1.64 8.63 -1.53
CA TYR A 42 0.25 8.22 -1.68
C TYR A 42 -0.04 7.77 -3.10
N VAL A 43 -0.87 6.72 -3.21
CA VAL A 43 -1.31 6.14 -4.49
C VAL A 43 -2.84 6.05 -4.51
N SER A 44 -3.44 6.41 -5.63
CA SER A 44 -4.88 6.29 -5.88
C SER A 44 -5.13 5.86 -7.32
N GLU A 45 -6.17 5.08 -7.58
CA GLU A 45 -6.59 4.71 -8.95
C GLU A 45 -6.84 5.95 -9.81
N SER A 46 -7.30 7.05 -9.23
CA SER A 46 -7.51 8.34 -9.90
C SER A 46 -6.27 9.25 -9.92
N GLY A 47 -5.12 8.77 -9.45
CA GLY A 47 -3.88 9.53 -9.38
C GLY A 47 -3.19 9.73 -10.73
N ASP A 48 -2.05 10.42 -10.68
CA ASP A 48 -1.20 10.70 -11.85
C ASP A 48 0.27 10.48 -11.48
N ASP A 49 0.99 9.64 -12.24
CA ASP A 49 2.41 9.32 -11.96
C ASP A 49 3.35 10.51 -12.16
N SER A 50 2.89 11.61 -12.77
CA SER A 50 3.59 12.88 -12.83
C SER A 50 3.39 13.78 -11.60
N ALA A 51 2.45 13.41 -10.71
CA ALA A 51 2.10 14.17 -9.52
C ALA A 51 3.18 14.13 -8.42
N ALA A 52 2.98 14.94 -7.38
CA ALA A 52 3.91 15.01 -6.25
C ALA A 52 3.98 13.71 -5.43
N GLY A 53 2.88 12.95 -5.37
CA GLY A 53 2.75 11.75 -4.56
C GLY A 53 2.39 12.04 -3.11
N ASP A 54 1.95 13.26 -2.80
CA ASP A 54 1.33 13.59 -1.53
C ASP A 54 -0.16 13.21 -1.53
N GLU A 55 -0.83 13.32 -0.38
CA GLU A 55 -2.22 12.91 -0.21
C GLU A 55 -3.19 13.68 -1.13
N SER A 56 -2.89 14.94 -1.43
CA SER A 56 -3.72 15.80 -2.30
C SER A 56 -3.47 15.61 -3.79
N ALA A 57 -2.30 15.10 -4.14
CA ALA A 57 -1.84 14.84 -5.50
C ALA A 57 -1.14 13.45 -5.57
N PRO A 58 -1.92 12.34 -5.39
CA PRO A 58 -1.37 11.00 -5.32
C PRO A 58 -0.85 10.51 -6.68
N LEU A 59 0.08 9.59 -6.63
CA LEU A 59 0.51 8.84 -7.82
C LEU A 59 -0.57 7.84 -8.24
N LYS A 60 -0.52 7.39 -9.49
CA LYS A 60 -1.45 6.41 -10.01
C LYS A 60 -0.99 4.98 -9.76
N THR A 61 0.30 4.69 -9.90
CA THR A 61 0.81 3.32 -9.87
C THR A 61 1.72 3.04 -8.68
N ILE A 62 1.64 1.81 -8.17
CA ILE A 62 2.54 1.32 -7.12
C ILE A 62 3.99 1.33 -7.60
N GLY A 63 4.24 1.04 -8.88
CA GLY A 63 5.59 1.06 -9.46
C GLY A 63 6.25 2.45 -9.44
N ALA A 64 5.49 3.51 -9.80
CA ALA A 64 5.97 4.89 -9.72
C ALA A 64 6.20 5.30 -8.26
N ALA A 65 5.30 4.94 -7.36
CA ALA A 65 5.44 5.20 -5.93
C ALA A 65 6.67 4.49 -5.34
N PHE A 66 6.88 3.22 -5.69
CA PHE A 66 8.06 2.47 -5.27
C PHE A 66 9.35 3.15 -5.77
N THR A 67 9.39 3.58 -7.02
CA THR A 67 10.56 4.27 -7.58
C THR A 67 10.87 5.56 -6.82
N LYS A 68 9.84 6.33 -6.46
CA LYS A 68 9.96 7.63 -5.78
C LYS A 68 10.25 7.53 -4.29
N ALA A 69 9.77 6.47 -3.63
CA ALA A 69 9.95 6.28 -2.21
C ALA A 69 11.42 6.02 -1.86
N ALA A 70 11.92 6.69 -0.81
CA ALA A 70 13.21 6.41 -0.22
C ALA A 70 13.19 5.10 0.58
N ASP A 71 14.37 4.56 0.90
CA ASP A 71 14.50 3.42 1.80
C ASP A 71 13.84 3.71 3.16
N GLY A 72 13.13 2.73 3.70
CA GLY A 72 12.30 2.86 4.90
C GLY A 72 10.98 3.62 4.68
N GLY A 73 10.64 3.96 3.43
CA GLY A 73 9.43 4.71 3.10
C GLY A 73 8.13 3.91 3.25
N THR A 74 7.02 4.64 3.34
CA THR A 74 5.67 4.07 3.35
C THR A 74 4.87 4.59 2.16
N ILE A 75 4.22 3.68 1.46
CA ILE A 75 3.29 3.98 0.36
C ILE A 75 1.88 3.65 0.85
N TYR A 76 1.04 4.66 0.97
CA TYR A 76 -0.37 4.51 1.32
C TYR A 76 -1.25 4.39 0.08
N LEU A 77 -2.11 3.38 0.07
CA LEU A 77 -3.15 3.22 -0.95
C LEU A 77 -4.42 3.90 -0.46
N LEU A 78 -4.87 4.93 -1.17
CA LEU A 78 -6.08 5.71 -0.84
C LEU A 78 -7.36 5.09 -1.44
N SER A 79 -7.22 4.11 -2.31
CA SER A 79 -8.33 3.41 -2.97
C SER A 79 -7.91 1.99 -3.33
N ASP A 80 -8.85 1.18 -3.81
CA ASP A 80 -8.51 -0.04 -4.55
C ASP A 80 -7.63 0.34 -5.75
N ILE A 81 -6.67 -0.53 -6.09
CA ILE A 81 -5.74 -0.36 -7.22
C ILE A 81 -5.89 -1.54 -8.16
N VAL A 82 -6.11 -1.25 -9.43
CA VAL A 82 -6.14 -2.28 -10.48
C VAL A 82 -4.82 -2.28 -11.24
N LEU A 83 -4.07 -3.38 -11.15
CA LEU A 83 -2.82 -3.55 -11.88
C LEU A 83 -3.13 -3.92 -13.34
N PRO A 84 -2.72 -3.11 -14.34
CA PRO A 84 -2.95 -3.42 -15.75
C PRO A 84 -1.96 -4.47 -16.29
N SER A 85 -0.89 -4.74 -15.55
CA SER A 85 0.15 -5.71 -15.88
C SER A 85 0.90 -6.12 -14.62
N GLU A 86 1.78 -7.11 -14.75
CA GLU A 86 2.68 -7.48 -13.66
C GLU A 86 3.48 -6.27 -13.16
N THR A 87 3.47 -6.05 -11.86
CA THR A 87 4.22 -4.97 -11.21
C THR A 87 5.50 -5.54 -10.58
N VAL A 88 6.66 -5.02 -11.00
CA VAL A 88 7.95 -5.43 -10.43
C VAL A 88 8.45 -4.37 -9.46
N LEU A 89 8.66 -4.75 -8.21
CA LEU A 89 9.24 -3.93 -7.16
C LEU A 89 10.67 -4.42 -6.90
N SER A 90 11.65 -3.76 -7.51
CA SER A 90 13.07 -4.18 -7.42
C SER A 90 13.97 -2.99 -7.13
N GLY A 91 14.78 -3.12 -6.08
CA GLY A 91 15.74 -2.10 -5.63
C GLY A 91 16.19 -2.40 -4.20
N ASP A 92 17.41 -1.96 -3.84
CA ASP A 92 17.97 -2.16 -2.50
C ASP A 92 17.30 -1.22 -1.50
N LYS A 93 16.06 -1.55 -1.12
CA LYS A 93 15.29 -0.78 -0.15
C LYS A 93 14.16 -1.57 0.50
N SER A 94 13.75 -1.09 1.64
CA SER A 94 12.63 -1.59 2.44
C SER A 94 11.48 -0.62 2.34
N ILE A 95 10.31 -1.08 1.87
CA ILE A 95 9.12 -0.25 1.68
C ILE A 95 7.93 -0.91 2.35
N THR A 96 7.12 -0.12 3.04
CA THR A 96 5.81 -0.53 3.52
C THR A 96 4.73 -0.09 2.53
N LEU A 97 3.95 -1.03 2.01
CA LEU A 97 2.68 -0.77 1.32
C LEU A 97 1.55 -0.91 2.35
N ALA A 98 0.74 0.11 2.51
CA ALA A 98 -0.29 0.11 3.55
C ALA A 98 -1.61 0.74 3.08
N GLY A 99 -2.72 0.27 3.64
CA GLY A 99 -3.97 1.02 3.69
C GLY A 99 -3.99 1.97 4.88
N ASN A 100 -4.80 3.02 4.83
CA ASN A 100 -4.97 3.94 5.95
C ASN A 100 -5.52 3.23 7.18
N ALA A 101 -5.00 3.58 8.34
CA ALA A 101 -5.51 3.07 9.61
C ALA A 101 -6.92 3.65 9.88
N GLY A 102 -7.86 2.78 10.24
CA GLY A 102 -9.24 3.17 10.56
C GLY A 102 -10.18 3.26 9.35
N GLU A 103 -9.68 3.03 8.14
CA GLU A 103 -10.47 2.89 6.92
C GLU A 103 -10.56 1.42 6.49
N ALA A 104 -11.45 1.12 5.53
CA ALA A 104 -11.52 -0.19 4.93
C ALA A 104 -10.20 -0.49 4.21
N ALA A 105 -9.66 -1.70 4.41
CA ALA A 105 -8.42 -2.11 3.77
C ALA A 105 -8.57 -2.08 2.24
N PRO A 106 -7.76 -1.31 1.51
CA PRO A 106 -7.80 -1.25 0.07
C PRO A 106 -7.38 -2.60 -0.54
N THR A 107 -7.90 -2.87 -1.74
CA THR A 107 -7.60 -4.10 -2.47
C THR A 107 -6.76 -3.82 -3.70
N ILE A 108 -5.67 -4.57 -3.87
CA ILE A 108 -4.90 -4.62 -5.10
C ILE A 108 -5.46 -5.78 -5.94
N LYS A 109 -5.96 -5.47 -7.12
CA LYS A 109 -6.56 -6.39 -8.09
C LYS A 109 -5.75 -6.43 -9.37
N TYR A 110 -6.03 -7.41 -10.24
CA TYR A 110 -5.41 -7.51 -11.55
C TYR A 110 -6.44 -7.34 -12.65
N SER A 111 -6.14 -6.50 -13.65
CA SER A 111 -6.98 -6.35 -14.84
C SER A 111 -6.73 -7.50 -15.79
N TRP A 112 -7.59 -8.52 -15.73
CA TRP A 112 -7.49 -9.68 -16.61
C TRP A 112 -7.90 -9.33 -18.02
N ASP A 113 -6.99 -9.46 -18.96
CA ASP A 113 -7.22 -9.22 -20.40
C ASP A 113 -7.46 -10.51 -21.22
N GLY A 114 -7.53 -11.65 -20.52
CA GLY A 114 -7.71 -12.97 -21.16
C GLY A 114 -6.43 -13.59 -21.73
N VAL A 115 -5.29 -12.94 -21.57
CA VAL A 115 -3.99 -13.50 -22.01
C VAL A 115 -3.48 -14.49 -20.98
N THR A 116 -3.54 -15.77 -21.30
CA THR A 116 -2.92 -16.83 -20.51
C THR A 116 -1.43 -16.91 -20.86
N THR A 117 -0.58 -16.14 -20.20
CA THR A 117 0.86 -16.33 -20.26
C THR A 117 1.33 -17.06 -19.00
N ASN A 118 2.13 -18.06 -19.22
CA ASN A 118 2.69 -18.89 -18.16
C ASN A 118 3.55 -18.06 -17.21
N ASN A 119 3.44 -18.25 -15.89
CA ASN A 119 4.22 -17.59 -14.85
C ASN A 119 3.93 -16.11 -14.60
N LEU A 120 2.69 -15.66 -14.80
CA LEU A 120 2.30 -14.32 -14.40
C LEU A 120 2.09 -14.22 -12.90
N TYR A 121 2.57 -13.14 -12.36
CA TYR A 121 2.35 -12.70 -11.00
C TYR A 121 1.75 -11.30 -11.00
N MET A 122 0.88 -11.01 -10.05
CA MET A 122 0.40 -9.64 -9.87
C MET A 122 1.57 -8.73 -9.48
N ILE A 123 2.38 -9.16 -8.50
CA ILE A 123 3.53 -8.40 -8.02
C ILE A 123 4.73 -9.33 -7.86
N LYS A 124 5.87 -8.93 -8.41
CA LYS A 124 7.19 -9.52 -8.13
C LYS A 124 8.00 -8.61 -7.21
N ILE A 125 8.62 -9.18 -6.21
CA ILE A 125 9.46 -8.51 -5.23
C ILE A 125 10.91 -8.94 -5.46
N GLY A 126 11.76 -8.00 -5.88
CA GLY A 126 13.14 -8.25 -6.25
C GLY A 126 13.36 -8.62 -7.71
N ALA A 127 14.58 -8.96 -8.07
CA ALA A 127 15.00 -9.35 -9.42
C ALA A 127 15.16 -10.86 -9.56
N GLU A 128 14.79 -11.42 -10.71
CA GLU A 128 14.83 -12.88 -10.96
C GLU A 128 16.25 -13.46 -11.06
N SER A 129 17.22 -12.68 -11.51
CA SER A 129 18.58 -13.18 -11.67
C SER A 129 19.65 -12.08 -11.68
N GLY A 130 20.84 -12.39 -11.17
CA GLY A 130 22.11 -11.71 -11.44
C GLY A 130 22.45 -10.49 -10.60
N THR A 131 21.50 -9.84 -9.99
CA THR A 131 21.76 -8.77 -9.03
C THR A 131 21.12 -9.12 -7.69
N SER A 132 21.95 -9.20 -6.66
CA SER A 132 21.51 -9.38 -5.27
C SER A 132 20.79 -8.11 -4.80
N THR A 133 19.64 -7.78 -5.36
CA THR A 133 18.83 -6.67 -4.85
C THR A 133 18.08 -7.14 -3.61
N GLN A 134 18.35 -6.52 -2.48
CA GLN A 134 17.64 -6.80 -1.23
C GLN A 134 16.37 -5.95 -1.13
N THR A 135 15.35 -6.33 -1.89
CA THR A 135 14.07 -5.65 -1.84
C THR A 135 13.24 -6.23 -0.70
N ASN A 136 12.92 -5.40 0.30
CA ASN A 136 12.10 -5.80 1.43
C ASN A 136 10.75 -5.08 1.35
N ILE A 137 9.67 -5.83 1.23
CA ILE A 137 8.30 -5.28 1.19
C ILE A 137 7.53 -5.74 2.43
N THR A 138 6.90 -4.78 3.10
CA THR A 138 5.91 -5.05 4.14
C THR A 138 4.53 -4.68 3.62
N LEU A 139 3.59 -5.60 3.64
CA LEU A 139 2.17 -5.34 3.38
C LEU A 139 1.45 -5.16 4.71
N ARG A 140 0.65 -4.10 4.86
CA ARG A 140 -0.11 -3.82 6.08
C ARG A 140 -1.51 -3.27 5.76
N ASN A 141 -2.54 -3.78 6.42
CA ASN A 141 -3.91 -3.30 6.28
C ASN A 141 -4.35 -3.15 4.82
N LEU A 142 -4.09 -4.15 3.99
CA LEU A 142 -4.48 -4.20 2.58
C LEU A 142 -4.69 -5.64 2.13
N THR A 143 -5.41 -5.80 1.03
CA THR A 143 -5.64 -7.10 0.41
C THR A 143 -4.99 -7.16 -0.97
N VAL A 144 -4.30 -8.25 -1.30
CA VAL A 144 -3.92 -8.62 -2.67
C VAL A 144 -4.87 -9.73 -3.09
N ASP A 145 -5.72 -9.47 -4.08
CA ASP A 145 -6.79 -10.37 -4.51
C ASP A 145 -6.70 -10.64 -6.02
N ALA A 146 -6.39 -11.86 -6.38
CA ALA A 146 -6.38 -12.28 -7.79
C ALA A 146 -7.79 -12.58 -8.34
N GLU A 147 -8.86 -12.42 -7.54
CA GLU A 147 -10.27 -12.64 -7.93
C GLU A 147 -10.51 -14.01 -8.58
N ALA A 148 -9.75 -15.03 -8.17
CA ALA A 148 -9.75 -16.38 -8.74
C ALA A 148 -9.37 -16.43 -10.24
N GLN A 149 -8.69 -15.41 -10.74
CA GLN A 149 -8.10 -15.41 -12.07
C GLN A 149 -6.92 -16.39 -12.14
N ASP A 150 -6.56 -16.82 -13.33
CA ASP A 150 -5.42 -17.70 -13.56
C ASP A 150 -4.09 -16.94 -13.46
N ILE A 151 -3.86 -16.33 -12.31
CA ILE A 151 -2.67 -15.57 -11.96
C ILE A 151 -2.26 -15.84 -10.51
N ARG A 152 -0.96 -15.83 -10.25
CA ARG A 152 -0.41 -15.90 -8.89
C ARG A 152 -0.35 -14.49 -8.28
N CYS A 153 -0.64 -14.38 -6.97
CA CYS A 153 -0.62 -13.07 -6.34
C CYS A 153 0.79 -12.49 -6.26
N LEU A 154 1.72 -13.19 -5.62
CA LEU A 154 3.04 -12.64 -5.31
C LEU A 154 4.17 -13.62 -5.61
N ARG A 155 5.33 -13.09 -6.05
CA ARG A 155 6.60 -13.81 -6.08
C ARG A 155 7.65 -13.03 -5.31
N VAL A 156 8.36 -13.71 -4.43
CA VAL A 156 9.50 -13.16 -3.70
C VAL A 156 10.76 -13.75 -4.30
N CYS A 157 11.53 -12.93 -5.01
CA CYS A 157 12.74 -13.33 -5.72
C CYS A 157 13.94 -13.50 -4.77
N PRO A 158 14.99 -14.21 -5.20
CA PRO A 158 16.17 -14.47 -4.37
C PRO A 158 16.77 -13.21 -3.75
N GLY A 159 17.15 -13.27 -2.47
CA GLY A 159 17.70 -12.14 -1.70
C GLY A 159 16.68 -11.14 -1.18
N SER A 160 15.41 -11.28 -1.58
CA SER A 160 14.34 -10.35 -1.16
C SER A 160 13.48 -10.92 -0.04
N GLN A 161 12.71 -10.06 0.61
CA GLN A 161 11.82 -10.43 1.71
C GLN A 161 10.43 -9.83 1.55
N LEU A 162 9.41 -10.61 1.89
CA LEU A 162 8.05 -10.17 2.08
C LEU A 162 7.65 -10.36 3.54
N ILE A 163 7.04 -9.33 4.12
CA ILE A 163 6.42 -9.38 5.44
C ILE A 163 4.93 -9.11 5.25
N LEU A 164 4.08 -10.04 5.66
CA LEU A 164 2.66 -9.79 5.82
C LEU A 164 2.42 -9.37 7.27
N ALA A 165 2.19 -8.07 7.46
CA ALA A 165 1.95 -7.46 8.77
C ALA A 165 0.45 -7.34 9.04
N ASP A 166 0.10 -6.70 10.15
CA ASP A 166 -1.27 -6.55 10.63
C ASP A 166 -2.28 -6.19 9.53
N GLY A 167 -3.33 -7.01 9.39
CA GLY A 167 -4.41 -6.81 8.45
C GLY A 167 -4.07 -7.07 6.99
N ALA A 168 -2.85 -7.56 6.68
CA ALA A 168 -2.50 -7.94 5.32
C ALA A 168 -3.16 -9.27 4.93
N THR A 169 -3.80 -9.30 3.77
CA THR A 169 -4.43 -10.51 3.23
C THR A 169 -3.97 -10.74 1.79
N VAL A 170 -3.60 -11.99 1.46
CA VAL A 170 -3.34 -12.44 0.09
C VAL A 170 -4.32 -13.54 -0.22
N ARG A 171 -5.10 -13.42 -1.32
CA ARG A 171 -6.17 -14.38 -1.59
C ARG A 171 -6.47 -14.60 -3.06
N ASN A 172 -7.16 -15.73 -3.30
CA ASN A 172 -7.76 -16.10 -4.59
C ASN A 172 -6.75 -16.22 -5.75
N GLY A 173 -5.45 -16.37 -5.47
CA GLY A 173 -4.46 -16.64 -6.51
C GLY A 173 -4.56 -18.08 -6.99
N ARG A 174 -4.39 -18.30 -8.28
CA ARG A 174 -4.40 -19.64 -8.89
C ARG A 174 -3.09 -19.90 -9.64
N ALA A 175 -2.57 -21.13 -9.48
CA ALA A 175 -1.51 -21.62 -10.34
C ALA A 175 -2.14 -22.10 -11.64
N ILE A 176 -1.63 -21.65 -12.78
CA ILE A 176 -2.01 -22.23 -14.07
C ILE A 176 -1.23 -23.52 -14.23
N ASN A 177 -1.93 -24.65 -14.25
CA ASN A 177 -1.34 -25.91 -14.67
C ASN A 177 -1.20 -25.90 -16.19
N GLN A 178 0.03 -25.82 -16.69
CA GLN A 178 0.30 -25.70 -18.12
C GLN A 178 0.49 -27.02 -18.82
N ASP A 179 0.69 -28.08 -18.09
CA ASP A 179 0.93 -29.39 -18.67
C ASP A 179 0.38 -30.50 -17.78
N GLU A 180 -0.87 -30.84 -18.03
CA GLU A 180 -1.52 -32.00 -17.42
C GLU A 180 -0.77 -33.32 -17.73
N THR A 181 0.14 -33.30 -18.70
CA THR A 181 0.85 -34.52 -19.14
C THR A 181 2.18 -34.74 -18.43
N THR A 182 2.84 -33.70 -17.92
CA THR A 182 4.17 -33.82 -17.30
C THR A 182 4.16 -33.75 -15.78
N GLY A 183 3.06 -33.32 -15.15
CA GLY A 183 2.96 -33.24 -13.68
C GLY A 183 4.01 -32.32 -13.03
N THR A 184 4.63 -31.45 -13.80
CA THR A 184 5.71 -30.59 -13.33
C THR A 184 5.23 -29.18 -13.05
N ASN A 185 5.21 -28.83 -11.78
CA ASN A 185 5.28 -27.48 -11.22
C ASN A 185 3.97 -26.69 -11.08
N ASP A 186 3.01 -27.26 -10.37
CA ASP A 186 1.95 -26.48 -9.72
C ASP A 186 2.53 -25.74 -8.49
N TRP A 187 3.21 -24.63 -8.73
CA TRP A 187 3.60 -23.73 -7.65
C TRP A 187 2.33 -23.03 -7.15
N GLY A 188 2.18 -22.89 -5.82
CA GLY A 188 0.99 -22.31 -5.20
C GLY A 188 0.53 -20.98 -5.81
N GLY A 189 -0.78 -20.76 -5.86
CA GLY A 189 -1.37 -19.57 -6.45
C GLY A 189 -1.22 -18.29 -5.62
N GLY A 190 -1.07 -18.41 -4.30
CA GLY A 190 -0.96 -17.26 -3.40
C GLY A 190 0.41 -16.58 -3.49
N ILE A 191 1.42 -17.17 -2.87
CA ILE A 191 2.77 -16.61 -2.79
C ILE A 191 3.79 -17.66 -3.18
N VAL A 192 4.67 -17.33 -4.12
CA VAL A 192 5.86 -18.12 -4.46
C VAL A 192 7.07 -17.47 -3.80
N VAL A 193 7.82 -18.26 -3.04
CA VAL A 193 9.05 -17.82 -2.37
C VAL A 193 10.21 -18.60 -2.98
N ASP A 194 11.06 -17.90 -3.72
CA ASP A 194 12.20 -18.51 -4.40
C ASP A 194 13.30 -18.91 -3.41
N ASN A 195 14.21 -19.77 -3.86
CA ASN A 195 15.36 -20.15 -3.04
C ASN A 195 16.21 -18.92 -2.64
N GLY A 196 16.46 -18.76 -1.35
CA GLY A 196 17.17 -17.58 -0.80
C GLY A 196 16.30 -16.35 -0.57
N ALA A 197 14.99 -16.43 -0.85
CA ALA A 197 14.02 -15.43 -0.46
C ALA A 197 13.40 -15.72 0.92
N LYS A 198 12.70 -14.75 1.52
CA LYS A 198 12.07 -14.90 2.83
C LYS A 198 10.63 -14.38 2.83
N LEU A 199 9.73 -15.15 3.45
CA LEU A 199 8.39 -14.74 3.82
C LEU A 199 8.27 -14.73 5.35
N THR A 200 7.70 -13.67 5.91
CA THR A 200 7.32 -13.57 7.33
C THR A 200 5.84 -13.22 7.41
N MET A 201 5.12 -13.86 8.31
CA MET A 201 3.71 -13.57 8.58
C MET A 201 3.55 -13.17 10.05
N GLU A 202 2.84 -12.07 10.29
CA GLU A 202 2.45 -11.63 11.63
C GLU A 202 1.03 -12.14 11.96
N ASP A 203 0.65 -12.14 13.25
CA ASP A 203 -0.51 -12.86 13.79
C ASP A 203 -1.85 -12.54 13.13
N SER A 204 -2.06 -11.31 12.66
CA SER A 204 -3.32 -10.88 12.02
C SER A 204 -3.27 -10.90 10.50
N SER A 205 -2.20 -11.44 9.91
CA SER A 205 -2.08 -11.61 8.46
C SER A 205 -2.65 -12.94 7.98
N SER A 206 -3.05 -13.02 6.71
CA SER A 206 -3.64 -14.25 6.15
C SER A 206 -3.29 -14.49 4.68
N ILE A 207 -3.23 -15.77 4.32
CA ILE A 207 -3.16 -16.24 2.93
C ILE A 207 -4.30 -17.25 2.75
N THR A 208 -5.27 -16.98 1.87
CA THR A 208 -6.51 -17.75 1.77
C THR A 208 -7.01 -17.91 0.33
N GLY A 209 -7.91 -18.88 0.07
CA GLY A 209 -8.67 -18.97 -1.18
C GLY A 209 -7.85 -19.39 -2.40
N TRP A 210 -7.51 -20.67 -2.50
CA TRP A 210 -6.99 -21.35 -3.69
C TRP A 210 -7.92 -22.45 -4.16
#